data_51dd8c492d3591fe4217084fcbc1bea7
#
_entry.id   51dd8c492d3591fe4217084fcbc1bea7
#
_cell.length_a   1.000
_cell.length_b   1.000
_cell.length_c   1.000
_cell.angle_alpha   90.00
_cell.angle_beta   90.00
_cell.angle_gamma   90.00
#
_symmetry.space_group_name_H-M   'P 1'
#
loop_
_entity.id
_entity.type
_entity.pdbx_description
1 polymer ?
#
loop_
_entity_poly.entity_id
_entity_poly.type
_entity_poly.pdbx_seq_one_letter_code
_entity_poly.pdbx_strand_id
1 'polypeptide(L)'
;MRLALFQPEIAGNVGAVLRLGACFSAPVDIVEPMGFPWSDKARKRSAMDYDDKVDVSRHADFDAFTARMPGRLVLFTTRGGTRLPDATFQPDDTLLFGSESAGAPDFVHARADLAVRIPLAAG
;
A
#
# COMPACT_ATOMS: atom_id res chain seq x y z
N MET A 1 -5.75 -7.27 8.51
CA MET A 1 -4.58 -6.63 7.89
C MET A 1 -5.01 -5.91 6.63
N ARG A 2 -4.47 -4.73 6.36
CA ARG A 2 -4.80 -3.92 5.19
C ARG A 2 -3.56 -3.73 4.35
N LEU A 3 -3.75 -3.52 3.04
CA LEU A 3 -2.69 -3.13 2.12
C LEU A 3 -2.88 -1.66 1.77
N ALA A 4 -1.80 -0.91 1.63
CA ALA A 4 -1.89 0.51 1.28
C ALA A 4 -0.81 0.90 0.29
N LEU A 5 -1.15 1.82 -0.61
CA LEU A 5 -0.22 2.36 -1.60
C LEU A 5 -0.10 3.86 -1.40
N PHE A 6 1.13 4.35 -1.27
CA PHE A 6 1.41 5.77 -1.12
C PHE A 6 1.68 6.38 -2.49
N GLN A 7 0.79 7.25 -2.96
CA GLN A 7 0.92 8.00 -4.21
C GLN A 7 1.40 7.13 -5.37
N PRO A 8 0.65 6.06 -5.72
CA PRO A 8 1.10 5.14 -6.78
C PRO A 8 1.15 5.85 -8.12
N GLU A 9 2.14 5.47 -8.94
CA GLU A 9 2.42 6.11 -10.23
C GLU A 9 1.99 5.25 -11.42
N ILE A 10 1.81 3.95 -11.23
CA ILE A 10 1.56 3.01 -12.32
C ILE A 10 0.23 2.29 -12.09
N ALA A 11 -0.73 2.49 -13.01
CA ALA A 11 -2.07 1.91 -12.89
C ALA A 11 -2.07 0.39 -12.80
N GLY A 12 -1.18 -0.27 -13.56
CA GLY A 12 -1.06 -1.72 -13.53
C GLY A 12 -0.66 -2.26 -12.16
N ASN A 13 0.19 -1.53 -11.44
CA ASN A 13 0.60 -1.91 -10.08
C ASN A 13 -0.56 -1.79 -9.09
N VAL A 14 -1.39 -0.77 -9.24
CA VAL A 14 -2.60 -0.64 -8.44
C VAL A 14 -3.53 -1.82 -8.70
N GLY A 15 -3.77 -2.15 -9.97
CA GLY A 15 -4.60 -3.31 -10.31
C GLY A 15 -4.07 -4.61 -9.75
N ALA A 16 -2.75 -4.81 -9.76
CA ALA A 16 -2.13 -6.01 -9.20
C ALA A 16 -2.37 -6.10 -7.68
N VAL A 17 -2.25 -4.98 -6.97
CA VAL A 17 -2.51 -4.95 -5.52
C VAL A 17 -3.99 -5.16 -5.21
N LEU A 18 -4.89 -4.63 -6.04
CA LEU A 18 -6.32 -4.87 -5.88
C LEU A 18 -6.65 -6.37 -6.01
N ARG A 19 -6.06 -7.04 -6.99
CA ARG A 19 -6.23 -8.49 -7.15
C ARG A 19 -5.70 -9.24 -5.95
N LEU A 20 -4.55 -8.82 -5.42
CA LEU A 20 -3.95 -9.43 -4.24
C LEU A 20 -4.87 -9.25 -3.02
N GLY A 21 -5.41 -8.05 -2.85
CA GLY A 21 -6.37 -7.77 -1.78
C GLY A 21 -7.60 -8.66 -1.85
N ALA A 22 -8.13 -8.87 -3.07
CA ALA A 22 -9.27 -9.75 -3.28
C ALA A 22 -8.93 -11.20 -2.91
N CYS A 23 -7.75 -11.69 -3.30
CA CYS A 23 -7.31 -13.05 -3.01
C CYS A 23 -7.17 -13.33 -1.52
N PHE A 24 -6.72 -12.34 -0.75
CA PHE A 24 -6.49 -12.49 0.69
C PHE A 24 -7.58 -11.86 1.54
N SER A 25 -8.66 -11.39 0.93
CA SER A 25 -9.74 -10.67 1.61
C SER A 25 -9.23 -9.48 2.43
N ALA A 26 -8.21 -8.80 1.91
CA ALA A 26 -7.59 -7.65 2.56
C ALA A 26 -8.11 -6.36 1.92
N PRO A 27 -8.61 -5.41 2.71
CA PRO A 27 -8.94 -4.08 2.19
C PRO A 27 -7.70 -3.36 1.66
N VAL A 28 -7.89 -2.49 0.68
CA VAL A 28 -6.80 -1.73 0.07
C VAL A 28 -7.07 -0.23 0.24
N ASP A 29 -6.06 0.47 0.74
CA ASP A 29 -6.09 1.93 0.86
C ASP A 29 -5.17 2.54 -0.18
N ILE A 30 -5.62 3.65 -0.79
CA ILE A 30 -4.80 4.41 -1.74
C ILE A 30 -4.67 5.82 -1.21
N VAL A 31 -3.42 6.25 -0.99
CA VAL A 31 -3.11 7.62 -0.57
C VAL A 31 -2.82 8.45 -1.81
N GLU A 32 -3.66 9.44 -2.09
CA GLU A 32 -3.52 10.32 -3.24
C GLU A 32 -2.53 11.44 -2.97
N PRO A 33 -2.02 12.12 -4.01
CA PRO A 33 -2.41 11.99 -5.42
C PRO A 33 -1.78 10.78 -6.08
N MET A 34 -2.48 10.22 -7.09
CA MET A 34 -1.91 9.21 -7.97
C MET A 34 -1.23 9.89 -9.16
N GLY A 35 -0.16 9.29 -9.68
CA GLY A 35 0.58 9.82 -10.82
C GLY A 35 -0.09 9.58 -12.17
N PHE A 36 -1.36 9.18 -12.19
CA PHE A 36 -2.13 8.89 -13.40
C PHE A 36 -3.62 9.12 -13.14
N PRO A 37 -4.45 9.36 -14.19
CA PRO A 37 -5.89 9.42 -14.01
C PRO A 37 -6.46 8.06 -13.62
N TRP A 38 -7.26 8.03 -12.57
CA TRP A 38 -7.87 6.80 -12.07
C TRP A 38 -9.39 6.93 -12.07
N SER A 39 -10.05 6.34 -13.06
CA SER A 39 -11.50 6.31 -13.19
C SER A 39 -12.02 4.93 -12.82
N ASP A 40 -13.33 4.82 -12.56
CA ASP A 40 -13.97 3.52 -12.32
C ASP A 40 -13.73 2.55 -13.46
N LYS A 41 -13.74 3.05 -14.70
CA LYS A 41 -13.48 2.23 -15.87
C LYS A 41 -12.05 1.70 -15.88
N ALA A 42 -11.07 2.54 -15.56
CA ALA A 42 -9.67 2.13 -15.48
C ALA A 42 -9.46 1.13 -14.34
N ARG A 43 -10.10 1.35 -13.20
CA ARG A 43 -10.06 0.46 -12.05
C ARG A 43 -10.59 -0.93 -12.41
N LYS A 44 -11.76 -1.00 -13.05
CA LYS A 44 -12.37 -2.27 -13.46
C LYS A 44 -11.47 -3.03 -14.44
N ARG A 45 -10.89 -2.31 -15.39
CA ARG A 45 -9.99 -2.92 -16.38
C ARG A 45 -8.75 -3.51 -15.73
N SER A 46 -8.15 -2.80 -14.76
CA SER A 46 -6.93 -3.24 -14.08
C SER A 46 -7.20 -4.34 -13.06
N ALA A 47 -8.33 -4.28 -12.37
CA ALA A 47 -8.70 -5.26 -11.35
C ALA A 47 -9.40 -6.48 -11.94
N MET A 48 -9.82 -6.42 -13.22
CA MET A 48 -10.58 -7.47 -13.89
C MET A 48 -11.87 -7.76 -13.10
N ASP A 49 -12.20 -9.04 -12.92
CA ASP A 49 -13.42 -9.44 -12.22
C ASP A 49 -13.28 -9.39 -10.69
N TYR A 50 -12.13 -8.97 -10.17
CA TYR A 50 -11.91 -8.90 -8.73
C TYR A 50 -12.39 -7.59 -8.11
N ASP A 51 -12.81 -6.63 -8.92
CA ASP A 51 -13.19 -5.29 -8.48
C ASP A 51 -14.27 -5.30 -7.40
N ASP A 52 -15.28 -6.17 -7.53
CA ASP A 52 -16.39 -6.25 -6.60
C ASP A 52 -16.02 -6.99 -5.30
N LYS A 53 -14.84 -7.62 -5.25
CA LYS A 53 -14.43 -8.46 -4.13
C LYS A 53 -13.39 -7.80 -3.24
N VAL A 54 -12.98 -6.58 -3.57
CA VAL A 54 -11.98 -5.85 -2.80
C VAL A 54 -12.58 -4.55 -2.30
N ASP A 55 -12.35 -4.26 -1.02
CA ASP A 55 -12.75 -3.01 -0.40
C ASP A 55 -11.64 -1.99 -0.61
N VAL A 56 -11.89 -0.99 -1.43
CA VAL A 56 -10.90 0.04 -1.78
C VAL A 56 -11.33 1.37 -1.19
N SER A 57 -10.46 1.99 -0.41
CA SER A 57 -10.64 3.32 0.15
C SER A 57 -9.57 4.27 -0.40
N ARG A 58 -10.01 5.43 -0.90
CA ARG A 58 -9.10 6.47 -1.38
C ARG A 58 -9.02 7.57 -0.35
N HIS A 59 -7.81 8.04 -0.07
CA HIS A 59 -7.56 9.09 0.91
C HIS A 59 -6.89 10.27 0.22
N ALA A 60 -7.40 11.49 0.49
CA ALA A 60 -6.93 12.69 -0.19
C ALA A 60 -5.45 12.99 0.08
N ASP A 61 -4.96 12.61 1.26
CA ASP A 61 -3.58 12.79 1.66
C ASP A 61 -3.19 11.78 2.75
N PHE A 62 -1.95 11.83 3.16
CA PHE A 62 -1.41 10.91 4.16
C PHE A 62 -2.07 11.10 5.54
N ASP A 63 -2.36 12.34 5.92
CA ASP A 63 -3.00 12.62 7.21
C ASP A 63 -4.40 12.04 7.28
N ALA A 64 -5.18 12.17 6.20
CA ALA A 64 -6.52 11.58 6.12
C ALA A 64 -6.45 10.06 6.22
N PHE A 65 -5.44 9.45 5.60
CA PHE A 65 -5.22 8.02 5.66
C PHE A 65 -4.87 7.56 7.08
N THR A 66 -3.90 8.18 7.74
CA THR A 66 -3.47 7.76 9.07
C THR A 66 -4.57 7.97 10.12
N ALA A 67 -5.43 8.97 9.94
CA ALA A 67 -6.55 9.23 10.85
C ALA A 67 -7.56 8.09 10.86
N ARG A 68 -7.59 7.26 9.81
CA ARG A 68 -8.53 6.14 9.70
C ARG A 68 -7.93 4.77 9.92
N MET A 69 -6.61 4.70 10.13
CA MET A 69 -5.95 3.40 10.33
C MET A 69 -6.38 2.76 11.66
N PRO A 70 -6.73 1.47 11.65
CA PRO A 70 -7.14 0.79 12.88
C PRO A 70 -5.98 0.39 13.79
N GLY A 71 -4.77 0.21 13.26
CA GLY A 71 -3.63 -0.29 14.01
C GLY A 71 -2.32 0.36 13.58
N ARG A 72 -1.26 -0.45 13.55
CA ARG A 72 0.09 0.06 13.22
C ARG A 72 0.24 0.35 11.74
N LEU A 73 1.07 1.34 11.43
CA LEU A 73 1.57 1.57 10.08
C LEU A 73 2.87 0.81 9.90
N VAL A 74 2.87 -0.18 9.02
CA VAL A 74 4.06 -0.96 8.69
C VAL A 74 4.50 -0.55 7.29
N LEU A 75 5.65 0.12 7.21
CA LEU A 75 6.19 0.62 5.96
C LEU A 75 7.18 -0.37 5.37
N PHE A 76 6.93 -0.78 4.13
CA PHE A 76 7.90 -1.58 3.35
C PHE A 76 8.79 -0.62 2.57
N THR A 77 10.09 -0.67 2.85
CA THR A 77 11.05 0.29 2.33
C THR A 77 12.43 -0.35 2.23
N THR A 78 13.25 0.14 1.31
CA THR A 78 14.65 -0.30 1.19
C THR A 78 15.49 0.17 2.38
N ARG A 79 15.00 1.14 3.16
CA ARG A 79 15.69 1.70 4.34
C ARG A 79 15.17 1.12 5.65
N GLY A 80 14.42 0.03 5.60
CA GLY A 80 13.81 -0.55 6.79
C GLY A 80 14.85 -1.11 7.76
N GLY A 81 14.63 -0.90 9.06
CA GLY A 81 15.48 -1.42 10.12
C GLY A 81 15.26 -2.89 10.43
N THR A 82 14.09 -3.43 10.09
CA THR A 82 13.74 -4.83 10.33
C THR A 82 13.67 -5.57 9.02
N ARG A 83 14.39 -6.69 8.92
CA ARG A 83 14.31 -7.54 7.74
C ARG A 83 12.99 -8.29 7.74
N LEU A 84 12.43 -8.53 6.55
CA LEU A 84 11.13 -9.19 6.42
C LEU A 84 11.03 -10.51 7.18
N PRO A 85 12.03 -11.42 7.12
CA PRO A 85 11.94 -12.67 7.89
C PRO A 85 11.89 -12.48 9.40
N ASP A 86 12.36 -11.34 9.89
CA ASP A 86 12.41 -11.03 11.32
C ASP A 86 11.22 -10.20 11.79
N ALA A 87 10.33 -9.80 10.87
CA ALA A 87 9.18 -8.97 11.20
C ALA A 87 8.05 -9.80 11.77
N THR A 88 7.37 -9.24 12.77
CA THR A 88 6.15 -9.81 13.34
C THR A 88 4.98 -8.89 13.05
N PHE A 89 3.95 -9.42 12.40
CA PHE A 89 2.78 -8.65 12.02
C PHE A 89 1.62 -8.88 12.97
N GLN A 90 0.74 -7.89 13.07
CA GLN A 90 -0.45 -7.92 13.90
C GLN A 90 -1.70 -7.87 13.01
N PRO A 91 -2.85 -8.40 13.49
CA PRO A 91 -4.06 -8.46 12.66
C PRO A 91 -4.55 -7.12 12.12
N ASP A 92 -4.33 -6.03 12.85
CA ASP A 92 -4.79 -4.70 12.45
C ASP A 92 -3.73 -3.87 11.74
N ASP A 93 -2.60 -4.46 11.39
CA ASP A 93 -1.54 -3.75 10.67
C ASP A 93 -2.00 -3.32 9.29
N THR A 94 -1.56 -2.12 8.88
CA THR A 94 -1.65 -1.65 7.51
C THR A 94 -0.26 -1.69 6.89
N LEU A 95 -0.12 -2.44 5.80
CA LEU A 95 1.16 -2.61 5.10
C LEU A 95 1.21 -1.58 3.99
N LEU A 96 2.08 -0.58 4.11
CA LEU A 96 2.19 0.54 3.18
C LEU A 96 3.41 0.37 2.28
N PHE A 97 3.19 0.55 0.98
CA PHE A 97 4.24 0.54 -0.04
C PHE A 97 4.38 1.95 -0.62
N GLY A 98 5.62 2.42 -0.76
CA GLY A 98 5.90 3.73 -1.35
C GLY A 98 5.67 3.75 -2.86
N SER A 99 5.81 4.95 -3.45
CA SER A 99 5.67 5.08 -4.91
C SER A 99 6.79 4.35 -5.63
N GLU A 100 6.53 3.96 -6.89
CA GLU A 100 7.44 3.09 -7.65
C GLU A 100 8.80 3.73 -7.90
N SER A 101 8.84 5.03 -8.20
CA SER A 101 10.09 5.72 -8.54
C SER A 101 10.79 6.33 -7.33
N ALA A 102 10.05 6.80 -6.33
CA ALA A 102 10.62 7.62 -5.25
C ALA A 102 10.54 6.94 -3.87
N GLY A 103 9.80 5.83 -3.74
CA GLY A 103 9.53 5.23 -2.45
C GLY A 103 8.65 6.13 -1.59
N ALA A 104 8.83 6.09 -0.27
CA ALA A 104 8.08 6.92 0.65
C ALA A 104 8.94 8.07 1.15
N PRO A 105 8.37 9.29 1.28
CA PRO A 105 9.12 10.43 1.80
C PRO A 105 9.45 10.28 3.29
N ASP A 106 10.34 11.15 3.78
CA ASP A 106 10.83 11.06 5.16
C ASP A 106 9.71 11.18 6.20
N PHE A 107 8.67 11.98 5.93
CA PHE A 107 7.58 12.12 6.91
C PHE A 107 6.78 10.82 7.06
N VAL A 108 6.71 10.00 6.02
CA VAL A 108 6.08 8.69 6.10
C VAL A 108 6.94 7.73 6.92
N HIS A 109 8.26 7.75 6.70
CA HIS A 109 9.19 6.95 7.51
C HIS A 109 9.11 7.34 8.99
N ALA A 110 9.03 8.64 9.27
CA ALA A 110 8.95 9.14 10.64
C ALA A 110 7.66 8.69 11.35
N ARG A 111 6.56 8.53 10.60
CA ARG A 111 5.27 8.12 11.16
C ARG A 111 5.16 6.61 11.34
N ALA A 112 5.92 5.82 10.59
CA ALA A 112 5.79 4.36 10.59
C ALA A 112 6.08 3.78 11.97
N ASP A 113 5.23 2.85 12.40
CA ASP A 113 5.42 2.13 13.66
C ASP A 113 6.45 1.01 13.50
N LEU A 114 6.57 0.48 12.28
CA LEU A 114 7.55 -0.53 11.91
C LEU A 114 7.98 -0.29 10.48
N ALA A 115 9.28 -0.31 10.22
CA ALA A 115 9.81 -0.21 8.86
C ALA A 115 10.48 -1.54 8.51
N VAL A 116 9.97 -2.20 7.47
CA VAL A 116 10.41 -3.53 7.07
C VAL A 116 11.16 -3.43 5.75
N ARG A 117 12.34 -4.04 5.72
CA ARG A 117 13.16 -4.12 4.51
C ARG A 117 12.94 -5.45 3.82
N ILE A 118 12.51 -5.39 2.57
CA ILE A 118 12.44 -6.58 1.72
C ILE A 118 13.83 -6.79 1.15
N PRO A 119 14.45 -7.97 1.37
CA PRO A 119 15.74 -8.25 0.76
C PRO A 119 15.60 -8.22 -0.76
N LEU A 120 16.40 -7.36 -1.42
CA LEU A 120 16.48 -7.39 -2.87
C LEU A 120 17.23 -8.63 -3.29
N ALA A 121 16.72 -9.33 -4.29
CA ALA A 121 17.45 -10.45 -4.86
C ALA A 121 18.80 -9.96 -5.36
N ALA A 122 19.87 -10.63 -4.96
CA ALA A 122 21.21 -10.29 -5.41
C ALA A 122 21.31 -10.54 -6.92
N GLY A 123 21.62 -9.51 -7.64
CA GLY A 123 21.76 -9.61 -9.10
C GLY A 123 20.73 -8.89 -9.85
#